data_53d55526da87178224d121d3cb4c4bc5
#
_entry.id   53d55526da87178224d121d3cb4c4bc5
#
_cell.length_a   1.000
_cell.length_b   1.000
_cell.length_c   1.000
_cell.angle_alpha   90.00
_cell.angle_beta   90.00
_cell.angle_gamma   90.00
#
_symmetry.space_group_name_H-M   'P 1'
#
loop_
_entity.id
_entity.type
_entity.pdbx_description
1 polymer ?
#
loop_
_entity_poly.entity_id
_entity_poly.type
_entity_poly.pdbx_seq_one_letter_code
_entity_poly.pdbx_strand_id
1 'polypeptide(L)'
;MLISLTSSSGSPGVSTTALGLALAWPRDVILLEADTLGVSSTLAGFFAGSISPQSTVIDLTPGQDFEEKLLEQSIPLTDDAEPLRRLVPGISNPLQGRALSSRWDALAMALYDLERAGIDVLVDIGRFHAPFMAAPILKISDVTALVLQPTVTATVAAKSTITHRRLAEPGDIEAPALHLITIDAPDSYSESEASRALGQPSLGSLPWAPKHAAAFAHGRPRPRGFDSSSYIRSLRSLADSISTAARKRRAAIQNLRGDA
;
A
#
# COMPACT_ATOMS: atom_id res chain seq x y z
N MET A 1 -0.45 11.76 -4.41
CA MET A 1 -0.08 11.31 -3.05
C MET A 1 0.69 10.00 -3.14
N LEU A 2 1.65 9.77 -2.24
CA LEU A 2 2.38 8.50 -2.10
C LEU A 2 1.95 7.80 -0.81
N ILE A 3 1.37 6.62 -0.91
CA ILE A 3 0.79 5.87 0.20
C ILE A 3 1.44 4.48 0.26
N SER A 4 1.98 4.10 1.41
CA SER A 4 2.57 2.78 1.62
C SER A 4 1.70 1.91 2.51
N LEU A 5 1.51 0.65 2.11
CA LEU A 5 0.85 -0.38 2.90
C LEU A 5 1.88 -1.46 3.28
N THR A 6 1.85 -1.89 4.53
CA THR A 6 2.77 -2.91 5.03
C THR A 6 2.12 -3.75 6.14
N SER A 7 2.78 -4.82 6.56
CA SER A 7 2.38 -5.62 7.72
C SER A 7 3.56 -5.94 8.63
N SER A 8 3.30 -6.24 9.90
CA SER A 8 4.33 -6.64 10.87
C SER A 8 4.61 -8.14 10.85
N SER A 9 3.60 -8.95 10.55
CA SER A 9 3.71 -10.42 10.59
C SER A 9 2.57 -11.09 9.83
N GLY A 10 2.75 -12.36 9.53
CA GLY A 10 1.74 -13.19 8.89
C GLY A 10 1.45 -12.77 7.45
N SER A 11 0.24 -13.02 7.01
CA SER A 11 -0.31 -12.57 5.73
C SER A 11 -1.68 -11.93 5.99
N PRO A 12 -1.73 -10.76 6.63
CA PRO A 12 -3.00 -10.15 7.05
C PRO A 12 -3.83 -9.62 5.87
N GLY A 13 -3.33 -9.73 4.63
CA GLY A 13 -4.02 -9.28 3.44
C GLY A 13 -3.54 -7.91 2.91
N VAL A 14 -2.27 -7.55 3.11
CA VAL A 14 -1.70 -6.28 2.59
C VAL A 14 -1.96 -6.14 1.09
N SER A 15 -1.51 -7.10 0.28
CA SER A 15 -1.65 -7.06 -1.17
C SER A 15 -3.12 -7.05 -1.62
N THR A 16 -3.98 -7.82 -0.95
CA THR A 16 -5.42 -7.83 -1.22
C THR A 16 -6.06 -6.48 -0.90
N THR A 17 -5.63 -5.84 0.20
CA THR A 17 -6.10 -4.50 0.59
C THR A 17 -5.58 -3.45 -0.38
N ALA A 18 -4.31 -3.50 -0.76
CA ALA A 18 -3.70 -2.57 -1.70
C ALA A 18 -4.39 -2.61 -3.07
N LEU A 19 -4.63 -3.81 -3.61
CA LEU A 19 -5.37 -3.98 -4.86
C LEU A 19 -6.83 -3.52 -4.71
N GLY A 20 -7.51 -3.89 -3.63
CA GLY A 20 -8.88 -3.45 -3.35
C GLY A 20 -9.00 -1.93 -3.27
N LEU A 21 -8.05 -1.26 -2.63
CA LEU A 21 -7.94 0.20 -2.58
C LEU A 21 -7.69 0.80 -3.96
N ALA A 22 -6.76 0.24 -4.75
CA ALA A 22 -6.48 0.73 -6.11
C ALA A 22 -7.73 0.67 -6.99
N LEU A 23 -8.49 -0.43 -6.91
CA LEU A 23 -9.74 -0.59 -7.66
C LEU A 23 -10.89 0.32 -7.16
N ALA A 24 -10.86 0.71 -5.88
CA ALA A 24 -11.85 1.61 -5.28
C ALA A 24 -11.40 3.08 -5.24
N TRP A 25 -10.17 3.38 -5.69
CA TRP A 25 -9.58 4.70 -5.61
C TRP A 25 -10.33 5.72 -6.45
N PRO A 26 -10.60 6.93 -5.92
CA PRO A 26 -11.46 7.91 -6.60
C PRO A 26 -10.76 8.72 -7.70
N ARG A 27 -9.43 8.61 -7.82
CA ARG A 27 -8.60 9.36 -8.77
C ARG A 27 -7.67 8.42 -9.51
N ASP A 28 -6.89 8.95 -10.44
CA ASP A 28 -5.84 8.22 -11.12
C ASP A 28 -4.85 7.63 -10.11
N VAL A 29 -4.59 6.34 -10.23
CA VAL A 29 -3.76 5.61 -9.27
C VAL A 29 -2.93 4.53 -9.94
N ILE A 30 -1.70 4.41 -9.45
CA ILE A 30 -0.81 3.30 -9.75
C ILE A 30 -0.64 2.47 -8.48
N LEU A 31 -0.92 1.18 -8.56
CA LEU A 31 -0.52 0.19 -7.59
C LEU A 31 0.88 -0.30 -7.94
N LEU A 32 1.85 -0.05 -7.07
CA LEU A 32 3.20 -0.58 -7.18
C LEU A 32 3.38 -1.74 -6.20
N GLU A 33 3.73 -2.92 -6.67
CA GLU A 33 4.14 -4.03 -5.81
C GLU A 33 5.64 -3.94 -5.53
N ALA A 34 6.00 -3.67 -4.28
CA ALA A 34 7.37 -3.51 -3.80
C ALA A 34 7.77 -4.56 -2.74
N ASP A 35 6.98 -5.63 -2.60
CA ASP A 35 7.35 -6.77 -1.74
C ASP A 35 8.56 -7.51 -2.33
N THR A 36 9.65 -7.54 -1.58
CA THR A 36 10.91 -8.17 -1.98
C THR A 36 11.01 -9.65 -1.58
N LEU A 37 9.99 -10.19 -0.93
CA LEU A 37 9.95 -11.59 -0.51
C LEU A 37 9.14 -12.48 -1.47
N GLY A 38 8.27 -11.89 -2.28
CA GLY A 38 7.35 -12.62 -3.13
C GLY A 38 7.39 -12.19 -4.58
N VAL A 39 6.72 -12.96 -5.41
CA VAL A 39 6.37 -12.58 -6.79
C VAL A 39 5.07 -11.80 -6.79
N SER A 40 4.75 -11.13 -7.91
CA SER A 40 3.51 -10.37 -8.03
C SER A 40 2.27 -11.20 -7.65
N SER A 41 1.66 -10.81 -6.55
CA SER A 41 0.44 -11.45 -6.05
C SER A 41 -0.78 -11.10 -6.92
N THR A 42 -0.78 -9.91 -7.52
CA THR A 42 -1.85 -9.47 -8.42
C THR A 42 -1.83 -10.22 -9.73
N LEU A 43 -0.66 -10.44 -10.33
CA LEU A 43 -0.54 -11.23 -11.56
C LEU A 43 -0.97 -12.69 -11.34
N ALA A 44 -0.47 -13.31 -10.27
CA ALA A 44 -0.77 -14.70 -9.96
C ALA A 44 -2.23 -14.90 -9.52
N GLY A 45 -2.75 -13.98 -8.72
CA GLY A 45 -4.08 -14.06 -8.13
C GLY A 45 -5.15 -13.40 -8.99
N PHE A 46 -5.22 -12.07 -8.99
CA PHE A 46 -6.28 -11.30 -9.65
C PHE A 46 -6.39 -11.59 -11.15
N PHE A 47 -5.25 -11.61 -11.84
CA PHE A 47 -5.18 -11.96 -13.26
C PHE A 47 -5.08 -13.48 -13.52
N ALA A 48 -5.09 -14.32 -12.47
CA ALA A 48 -5.03 -15.78 -12.58
C ALA A 48 -3.85 -16.29 -13.45
N GLY A 49 -2.73 -15.56 -13.47
CA GLY A 49 -1.57 -15.88 -14.28
C GLY A 49 -1.76 -15.70 -15.79
N SER A 50 -2.84 -15.08 -16.24
CA SER A 50 -3.14 -14.90 -17.68
C SER A 50 -2.29 -13.83 -18.36
N ILE A 51 -1.61 -12.97 -17.56
CA ILE A 51 -0.78 -11.87 -18.06
C ILE A 51 0.69 -12.16 -17.76
N SER A 52 1.52 -12.10 -18.79
CA SER A 52 2.97 -12.07 -18.65
C SER A 52 3.44 -10.63 -18.77
N PRO A 53 3.96 -10.00 -17.70
CA PRO A 53 4.37 -8.62 -17.74
C PRO A 53 5.61 -8.46 -18.63
N GLN A 54 5.64 -7.40 -19.43
CA GLN A 54 6.83 -7.00 -20.18
C GLN A 54 7.84 -6.25 -19.29
N SER A 55 7.35 -5.63 -18.22
CA SER A 55 8.12 -4.84 -17.28
C SER A 55 7.60 -5.05 -15.85
N THR A 56 8.50 -4.94 -14.89
CA THR A 56 8.25 -5.06 -13.46
C THR A 56 8.91 -3.89 -12.72
N VAL A 57 8.76 -3.81 -11.41
CA VAL A 57 9.38 -2.75 -10.60
C VAL A 57 10.89 -2.64 -10.79
N ILE A 58 11.57 -3.74 -11.14
CA ILE A 58 13.03 -3.73 -11.37
C ILE A 58 13.42 -3.01 -12.68
N ASP A 59 12.51 -2.87 -13.62
CA ASP A 59 12.77 -2.27 -14.91
C ASP A 59 12.54 -0.75 -14.90
N LEU A 60 11.88 -0.23 -13.86
CA LEU A 60 11.61 1.20 -13.72
C LEU A 60 12.91 1.99 -13.60
N THR A 61 13.06 3.01 -14.41
CA THR A 61 14.25 3.88 -14.41
C THR A 61 13.83 5.33 -14.23
N PRO A 62 14.11 5.95 -13.07
CA PRO A 62 13.85 7.36 -12.84
C PRO A 62 14.56 8.25 -13.89
N GLY A 63 13.88 9.30 -14.36
CA GLY A 63 14.39 10.22 -15.37
C GLY A 63 13.32 11.22 -15.79
N GLN A 64 13.64 12.06 -16.78
CA GLN A 64 12.71 13.10 -17.25
C GLN A 64 11.38 12.55 -17.79
N ASP A 65 11.41 11.37 -18.43
CA ASP A 65 10.25 10.72 -19.04
C ASP A 65 9.68 9.61 -18.12
N PHE A 66 9.89 9.73 -16.81
CA PHE A 66 9.52 8.66 -15.88
C PHE A 66 8.03 8.36 -15.89
N GLU A 67 7.19 9.39 -15.89
CA GLU A 67 5.72 9.26 -15.92
C GLU A 67 5.25 8.52 -17.17
N GLU A 68 5.68 8.98 -18.36
CA GLU A 68 5.28 8.38 -19.63
C GLU A 68 5.70 6.91 -19.70
N LYS A 69 6.95 6.60 -19.38
CA LYS A 69 7.47 5.23 -19.36
C LYS A 69 6.76 4.35 -18.34
N LEU A 70 6.46 4.89 -17.15
CA LEU A 70 5.73 4.17 -16.11
C LEU A 70 4.32 3.81 -16.60
N LEU A 71 3.63 4.73 -17.25
CA LEU A 71 2.32 4.48 -17.82
C LEU A 71 2.38 3.44 -18.94
N GLU A 72 3.33 3.53 -19.84
CA GLU A 72 3.53 2.54 -20.92
C GLU A 72 3.82 1.13 -20.38
N GLN A 73 4.68 1.04 -19.35
CA GLN A 73 5.14 -0.21 -18.77
C GLN A 73 4.14 -0.84 -17.77
N SER A 74 3.19 -0.07 -17.26
CA SER A 74 2.21 -0.57 -16.30
C SER A 74 1.03 -1.27 -16.97
N ILE A 75 0.36 -2.14 -16.22
CA ILE A 75 -0.76 -2.97 -16.68
C ILE A 75 -2.09 -2.35 -16.23
N PRO A 76 -3.08 -2.17 -17.11
CA PRO A 76 -4.41 -1.75 -16.67
C PRO A 76 -5.04 -2.75 -15.69
N LEU A 77 -5.59 -2.26 -14.58
CA LEU A 77 -6.34 -3.06 -13.62
C LEU A 77 -7.84 -3.18 -13.99
N THR A 78 -8.33 -2.26 -14.81
CA THR A 78 -9.71 -2.22 -15.30
C THR A 78 -9.72 -1.83 -16.77
N ASP A 79 -10.82 -2.16 -17.44
CA ASP A 79 -11.07 -1.72 -18.82
C ASP A 79 -11.56 -0.26 -18.88
N ASP A 80 -11.91 0.34 -17.73
CA ASP A 80 -12.34 1.73 -17.65
C ASP A 80 -11.16 2.67 -17.93
N ALA A 81 -11.38 3.66 -18.77
CA ALA A 81 -10.36 4.65 -19.11
C ALA A 81 -10.14 5.66 -17.96
N GLU A 82 -11.19 5.98 -17.21
CA GLU A 82 -11.16 6.98 -16.13
C GLU A 82 -12.00 6.54 -14.90
N PRO A 83 -11.49 6.74 -13.72
CA PRO A 83 -10.10 7.11 -13.42
C PRO A 83 -9.12 6.00 -13.80
N LEU A 84 -7.91 6.40 -14.20
CA LEU A 84 -6.83 5.47 -14.55
C LEU A 84 -6.45 4.61 -13.33
N ARG A 85 -6.44 3.28 -13.51
CA ARG A 85 -6.04 2.31 -12.49
C ARG A 85 -5.06 1.34 -13.10
N ARG A 86 -3.82 1.40 -12.66
CA ARG A 86 -2.75 0.60 -13.26
C ARG A 86 -1.91 -0.12 -12.22
N LEU A 87 -1.27 -1.19 -12.63
CA LEU A 87 -0.37 -2.01 -11.84
C LEU A 87 1.06 -1.92 -12.38
N VAL A 88 2.01 -1.68 -11.50
CA VAL A 88 3.39 -2.04 -11.71
C VAL A 88 3.67 -3.32 -10.94
N PRO A 89 3.88 -4.44 -11.62
CA PRO A 89 4.10 -5.72 -10.96
C PRO A 89 5.38 -5.73 -10.14
N GLY A 90 5.39 -6.50 -9.07
CA GLY A 90 6.56 -6.77 -8.26
C GLY A 90 7.62 -7.59 -8.99
N ILE A 91 8.68 -7.93 -8.27
CA ILE A 91 9.76 -8.78 -8.78
C ILE A 91 9.24 -10.15 -9.20
N SER A 92 9.88 -10.75 -10.18
CA SER A 92 9.58 -12.12 -10.65
C SER A 92 10.37 -13.21 -9.88
N ASN A 93 11.42 -12.79 -9.16
CA ASN A 93 12.29 -13.67 -8.37
C ASN A 93 12.81 -12.91 -7.14
N PRO A 94 12.75 -13.45 -5.92
CA PRO A 94 13.26 -12.82 -4.70
C PRO A 94 14.74 -12.39 -4.76
N LEU A 95 15.57 -13.04 -5.58
CA LEU A 95 16.96 -12.64 -5.78
C LEU A 95 17.11 -11.23 -6.40
N GLN A 96 16.10 -10.75 -7.10
CA GLN A 96 16.06 -9.40 -7.68
C GLN A 96 15.91 -8.32 -6.60
N GLY A 97 15.39 -8.65 -5.42
CA GLY A 97 15.22 -7.71 -4.30
C GLY A 97 16.53 -7.01 -3.92
N ARG A 98 17.65 -7.74 -3.99
CA ARG A 98 18.98 -7.14 -3.74
C ARG A 98 19.35 -6.05 -4.76
N ALA A 99 19.01 -6.25 -6.03
CA ALA A 99 19.29 -5.26 -7.07
C ALA A 99 18.45 -3.98 -6.92
N LEU A 100 17.25 -4.10 -6.34
CA LEU A 100 16.39 -2.97 -6.03
C LEU A 100 16.90 -2.12 -4.86
N SER A 101 17.66 -2.70 -3.93
CA SER A 101 18.04 -2.01 -2.68
C SER A 101 18.77 -0.68 -2.91
N SER A 102 19.61 -0.58 -3.93
CA SER A 102 20.33 0.66 -4.30
C SER A 102 19.52 1.63 -5.16
N ARG A 103 18.32 1.24 -5.58
CA ARG A 103 17.47 2.03 -6.49
C ARG A 103 16.26 2.66 -5.80
N TRP A 104 15.93 2.20 -4.59
CA TRP A 104 14.75 2.67 -3.87
C TRP A 104 14.72 4.16 -3.60
N ASP A 105 15.87 4.80 -3.32
CA ASP A 105 15.92 6.25 -3.08
C ASP A 105 15.50 7.04 -4.33
N ALA A 106 16.06 6.71 -5.48
CA ALA A 106 15.71 7.37 -6.73
C ALA A 106 14.26 7.09 -7.16
N LEU A 107 13.80 5.83 -7.01
CA LEU A 107 12.42 5.46 -7.30
C LEU A 107 11.43 6.16 -6.36
N ALA A 108 11.75 6.27 -5.08
CA ALA A 108 10.91 6.95 -4.10
C ALA A 108 10.64 8.40 -4.52
N MET A 109 11.68 9.13 -4.90
CA MET A 109 11.55 10.52 -5.37
C MET A 109 10.71 10.62 -6.66
N ALA A 110 10.98 9.76 -7.63
CA ALA A 110 10.25 9.76 -8.90
C ALA A 110 8.75 9.42 -8.70
N LEU A 111 8.43 8.46 -7.84
CA LEU A 111 7.06 8.10 -7.49
C LEU A 111 6.34 9.22 -6.73
N TYR A 112 7.05 9.92 -5.84
CA TYR A 112 6.50 11.08 -5.12
C TYR A 112 6.13 12.23 -6.06
N ASP A 113 6.94 12.45 -7.09
CA ASP A 113 6.73 13.53 -8.07
C ASP A 113 5.55 13.28 -9.02
N LEU A 114 5.04 12.05 -9.15
CA LEU A 114 3.85 11.72 -9.97
C LEU A 114 2.58 12.47 -9.55
N GLU A 115 2.54 12.95 -8.32
CA GLU A 115 1.43 13.80 -7.88
C GLU A 115 1.28 15.07 -8.70
N ARG A 116 2.37 15.62 -9.23
CA ARG A 116 2.34 16.81 -10.11
C ARG A 116 1.54 16.55 -11.39
N ALA A 117 1.51 15.28 -11.81
CA ALA A 117 0.68 14.79 -12.91
C ALA A 117 -0.75 14.40 -12.48
N GLY A 118 -1.08 14.56 -11.19
CA GLY A 118 -2.39 14.17 -10.65
C GLY A 118 -2.53 12.69 -10.31
N ILE A 119 -1.46 11.91 -10.43
CA ILE A 119 -1.46 10.46 -10.21
C ILE A 119 -1.08 10.14 -8.77
N ASP A 120 -1.91 9.37 -8.08
CA ASP A 120 -1.61 8.82 -6.77
C ASP A 120 -0.88 7.48 -6.90
N VAL A 121 -0.04 7.16 -5.91
CA VAL A 121 0.68 5.88 -5.87
C VAL A 121 0.36 5.15 -4.58
N LEU A 122 -0.16 3.94 -4.72
CA LEU A 122 -0.31 2.97 -3.63
C LEU A 122 0.83 1.96 -3.74
N VAL A 123 1.61 1.80 -2.68
CA VAL A 123 2.75 0.89 -2.66
C VAL A 123 2.48 -0.27 -1.70
N ASP A 124 2.42 -1.46 -2.23
CA ASP A 124 2.45 -2.69 -1.44
C ASP A 124 3.90 -3.00 -1.07
N ILE A 125 4.30 -2.62 0.14
CA ILE A 125 5.65 -2.87 0.67
C ILE A 125 5.82 -4.33 1.11
N GLY A 126 4.72 -5.07 1.24
CA GLY A 126 4.73 -6.39 1.83
C GLY A 126 4.99 -6.34 3.34
N ARG A 127 5.93 -7.14 3.80
CA ARG A 127 6.25 -7.26 5.23
C ARG A 127 7.32 -6.26 5.66
N PHE A 128 7.01 -5.51 6.72
CA PHE A 128 8.00 -4.66 7.39
C PHE A 128 9.18 -5.52 7.88
N HIS A 129 10.38 -5.02 7.79
CA HIS A 129 11.64 -5.74 8.06
C HIS A 129 11.99 -6.86 7.05
N ALA A 130 11.32 -6.95 5.90
CA ALA A 130 11.78 -7.82 4.82
C ALA A 130 13.18 -7.38 4.35
N PRO A 131 14.07 -8.34 4.00
CA PRO A 131 15.34 -7.99 3.39
C PRO A 131 15.15 -7.13 2.14
N PHE A 132 15.94 -6.06 1.99
CA PHE A 132 15.91 -5.15 0.82
C PHE A 132 14.60 -4.40 0.62
N MET A 133 13.74 -4.32 1.65
CA MET A 133 12.47 -3.60 1.57
C MET A 133 12.64 -2.15 1.11
N ALA A 134 11.60 -1.58 0.53
CA ALA A 134 11.57 -0.22 0.01
C ALA A 134 11.49 0.85 1.14
N ALA A 135 12.44 0.83 2.08
CA ALA A 135 12.49 1.76 3.20
C ALA A 135 12.49 3.25 2.77
N PRO A 136 13.19 3.67 1.71
CA PRO A 136 13.13 5.04 1.23
C PRO A 136 11.72 5.49 0.83
N ILE A 137 10.90 4.61 0.25
CA ILE A 137 9.50 4.92 -0.08
C ILE A 137 8.70 5.15 1.20
N LEU A 138 8.89 4.29 2.23
CA LEU A 138 8.22 4.46 3.52
C LEU A 138 8.56 5.81 4.18
N LYS A 139 9.79 6.30 4.04
CA LYS A 139 10.24 7.56 4.65
C LYS A 139 9.54 8.79 4.08
N ILE A 140 9.28 8.81 2.79
CA ILE A 140 8.70 9.97 2.12
C ILE A 140 7.19 9.82 1.84
N SER A 141 6.59 8.69 2.15
CA SER A 141 5.15 8.46 1.97
C SER A 141 4.32 9.47 2.76
N ASP A 142 3.25 9.98 2.18
CA ASP A 142 2.29 10.84 2.87
C ASP A 142 1.56 10.10 4.00
N VAL A 143 1.30 8.82 3.78
CA VAL A 143 0.67 7.90 4.76
C VAL A 143 1.37 6.56 4.69
N THR A 144 1.70 6.00 5.85
CA THR A 144 2.07 4.60 5.99
C THR A 144 0.97 3.87 6.74
N ALA A 145 0.36 2.87 6.11
CA ALA A 145 -0.71 2.06 6.69
C ALA A 145 -0.19 0.67 7.07
N LEU A 146 -0.29 0.34 8.36
CA LEU A 146 -0.02 -0.99 8.88
C LEU A 146 -1.32 -1.80 8.84
N VAL A 147 -1.36 -2.77 7.94
CA VAL A 147 -2.50 -3.69 7.80
C VAL A 147 -2.34 -4.84 8.77
N LEU A 148 -3.36 -5.13 9.57
CA LEU A 148 -3.32 -6.24 10.52
C LEU A 148 -4.71 -6.83 10.78
N GLN A 149 -4.74 -8.13 11.05
CA GLN A 149 -5.85 -8.78 11.74
C GLN A 149 -5.52 -8.68 13.24
N PRO A 150 -6.27 -7.92 14.07
CA PRO A 150 -5.82 -7.57 15.42
C PRO A 150 -6.00 -8.72 16.40
N THR A 151 -5.28 -9.81 16.21
CA THR A 151 -5.07 -10.89 17.19
C THR A 151 -4.00 -10.49 18.20
N VAL A 152 -3.89 -11.20 19.33
CA VAL A 152 -2.82 -10.98 20.32
C VAL A 152 -1.44 -11.02 19.66
N THR A 153 -1.16 -12.08 18.87
CA THR A 153 0.14 -12.27 18.22
C THR A 153 0.45 -11.15 17.22
N ALA A 154 -0.53 -10.79 16.38
CA ALA A 154 -0.34 -9.70 15.41
C ALA A 154 -0.15 -8.34 16.10
N THR A 155 -0.85 -8.09 17.20
CA THR A 155 -0.72 -6.85 17.98
C THR A 155 0.67 -6.75 18.64
N VAL A 156 1.18 -7.84 19.21
CA VAL A 156 2.54 -7.89 19.78
C VAL A 156 3.60 -7.64 18.70
N ALA A 157 3.48 -8.28 17.54
CA ALA A 157 4.37 -8.05 16.41
C ALA A 157 4.30 -6.61 15.90
N ALA A 158 3.10 -6.04 15.78
CA ALA A 158 2.89 -4.65 15.39
C ALA A 158 3.55 -3.68 16.40
N LYS A 159 3.39 -3.92 17.70
CA LYS A 159 4.03 -3.11 18.75
C LYS A 159 5.55 -3.15 18.64
N SER A 160 6.14 -4.31 18.40
CA SER A 160 7.58 -4.46 18.18
C SER A 160 8.04 -3.63 16.96
N THR A 161 7.34 -3.73 15.84
CA THR A 161 7.60 -2.95 14.62
C THR A 161 7.55 -1.45 14.85
N ILE A 162 6.51 -0.97 15.55
CA ILE A 162 6.34 0.46 15.88
C ILE A 162 7.47 0.94 16.77
N THR A 163 7.84 0.16 17.78
CA THR A 163 8.93 0.49 18.71
C THR A 163 10.26 0.56 17.97
N HIS A 164 10.56 -0.42 17.13
CA HIS A 164 11.79 -0.44 16.33
C HIS A 164 11.89 0.78 15.41
N ARG A 165 10.83 1.12 14.73
CA ARG A 165 10.78 2.31 13.87
C ARG A 165 11.08 3.60 14.64
N ARG A 166 10.49 3.78 15.82
CA ARG A 166 10.75 4.94 16.69
C ARG A 166 12.21 5.02 17.16
N LEU A 167 12.85 3.87 17.39
CA LEU A 167 14.26 3.82 17.79
C LEU A 167 15.21 4.08 16.61
N ALA A 168 14.84 3.67 15.41
CA ALA A 168 15.65 3.89 14.22
C ALA A 168 15.60 5.35 13.72
N GLU A 169 14.51 6.07 14.00
CA GLU A 169 14.29 7.46 13.57
C GLU A 169 13.81 8.33 14.74
N PRO A 170 14.64 8.48 15.80
CA PRO A 170 14.24 9.24 16.98
C PRO A 170 14.14 10.74 16.65
N GLY A 171 12.98 11.32 16.86
CA GLY A 171 12.78 12.77 16.74
C GLY A 171 12.58 13.26 15.30
N ASP A 172 12.43 12.38 14.33
CA ASP A 172 12.10 12.77 12.96
C ASP A 172 10.62 13.20 12.90
N ILE A 173 10.39 14.52 12.99
CA ILE A 173 9.06 15.13 12.92
C ILE A 173 8.48 14.99 11.49
N GLU A 174 9.34 14.82 10.50
CA GLU A 174 8.95 14.64 9.10
C GLU A 174 8.61 13.16 8.79
N ALA A 175 8.95 12.21 9.66
CA ALA A 175 8.61 10.80 9.46
C ALA A 175 7.08 10.62 9.30
N PRO A 176 6.63 9.84 8.30
CA PRO A 176 5.20 9.63 8.10
C PRO A 176 4.55 9.01 9.33
N ALA A 177 3.42 9.56 9.75
CA ALA A 177 2.63 8.95 10.80
C ALA A 177 2.20 7.55 10.37
N LEU A 178 2.42 6.56 11.24
CA LEU A 178 1.95 5.22 11.04
C LEU A 178 0.47 5.17 11.43
N HIS A 179 -0.36 4.68 10.53
CA HIS A 179 -1.78 4.48 10.73
C HIS A 179 -2.13 3.00 10.69
N LEU A 180 -3.25 2.61 11.26
CA LEU A 180 -3.72 1.24 11.22
C LEU A 180 -4.83 1.08 10.18
N ILE A 181 -4.83 -0.05 9.47
CA ILE A 181 -5.98 -0.62 8.78
C ILE A 181 -6.21 -1.99 9.41
N THR A 182 -7.36 -2.19 10.05
CA THR A 182 -7.69 -3.48 10.65
C THR A 182 -8.57 -4.31 9.73
N ILE A 183 -8.46 -5.64 9.83
CA ILE A 183 -9.37 -6.58 9.20
C ILE A 183 -10.11 -7.30 10.32
N ASP A 184 -11.44 -7.18 10.34
CA ASP A 184 -12.31 -7.70 11.40
C ASP A 184 -12.48 -9.22 11.27
N ALA A 185 -11.38 -9.95 11.44
CA ALA A 185 -11.38 -11.42 11.40
C ALA A 185 -12.08 -12.00 12.64
N PRO A 186 -12.60 -13.22 12.55
CA PRO A 186 -13.09 -13.94 13.73
C PRO A 186 -12.01 -13.98 14.83
N ASP A 187 -12.43 -13.87 16.08
CA ASP A 187 -11.55 -13.88 17.25
C ASP A 187 -10.49 -12.78 17.30
N SER A 188 -10.68 -11.70 16.53
CA SER A 188 -9.84 -10.50 16.59
C SER A 188 -10.43 -9.43 17.50
N TYR A 189 -9.56 -8.57 18.02
CA TYR A 189 -9.95 -7.36 18.74
C TYR A 189 -10.58 -6.33 17.78
N SER A 190 -11.35 -5.42 18.32
CA SER A 190 -11.90 -4.31 17.54
C SER A 190 -10.82 -3.32 17.11
N GLU A 191 -11.13 -2.54 16.07
CA GLU A 191 -10.29 -1.43 15.58
C GLU A 191 -9.87 -0.49 16.72
N SER A 192 -10.81 -0.10 17.59
CA SER A 192 -10.56 0.83 18.70
C SER A 192 -9.65 0.23 19.79
N GLU A 193 -9.76 -1.06 20.08
CA GLU A 193 -8.85 -1.75 20.99
C GLU A 193 -7.45 -1.85 20.40
N ALA A 194 -7.31 -2.20 19.12
CA ALA A 194 -6.03 -2.24 18.43
C ALA A 194 -5.36 -0.87 18.42
N SER A 195 -6.11 0.19 18.06
CA SER A 195 -5.61 1.58 18.04
C SER A 195 -5.10 2.00 19.42
N ARG A 196 -5.86 1.72 20.48
CA ARG A 196 -5.47 2.03 21.86
C ARG A 196 -4.24 1.24 22.31
N ALA A 197 -4.19 -0.07 22.02
CA ALA A 197 -3.08 -0.95 22.42
C ALA A 197 -1.75 -0.58 21.73
N LEU A 198 -1.84 -0.15 20.47
CA LEU A 198 -0.69 0.21 19.66
C LEU A 198 -0.31 1.70 19.76
N GLY A 199 -1.22 2.55 20.29
CA GLY A 199 -1.01 4.00 20.33
C GLY A 199 -0.86 4.62 18.97
N GLN A 200 -1.59 4.09 17.96
CA GLN A 200 -1.56 4.56 16.59
C GLN A 200 -2.97 4.92 16.13
N PRO A 201 -3.14 5.99 15.34
CA PRO A 201 -4.43 6.33 14.76
C PRO A 201 -4.86 5.27 13.74
N SER A 202 -6.16 5.02 13.65
CA SER A 202 -6.74 4.14 12.65
C SER A 202 -7.28 4.94 11.45
N LEU A 203 -7.19 4.34 10.27
CA LEU A 203 -7.85 4.80 9.05
C LEU A 203 -9.23 4.14 8.87
N GLY A 204 -9.45 3.03 9.57
CA GLY A 204 -10.69 2.26 9.53
C GLY A 204 -10.46 0.76 9.47
N SER A 205 -11.55 0.02 9.31
CA SER A 205 -11.53 -1.44 9.24
C SER A 205 -12.17 -1.99 7.96
N LEU A 206 -11.71 -3.17 7.56
CA LEU A 206 -12.33 -3.99 6.52
C LEU A 206 -13.07 -5.15 7.18
N PRO A 207 -14.34 -5.39 6.83
CA PRO A 207 -15.07 -6.54 7.35
C PRO A 207 -14.43 -7.86 6.87
N TRP A 208 -14.52 -8.90 7.70
CA TRP A 208 -14.12 -10.24 7.29
C TRP A 208 -15.04 -10.76 6.19
N ALA A 209 -14.57 -10.72 4.97
CA ALA A 209 -15.34 -11.07 3.79
C ALA A 209 -14.52 -11.95 2.83
N PRO A 210 -14.20 -13.20 3.20
CA PRO A 210 -13.26 -14.04 2.46
C PRO A 210 -13.67 -14.28 1.00
N LYS A 211 -14.98 -14.34 0.70
CA LYS A 211 -15.45 -14.48 -0.69
C LYS A 211 -15.19 -13.23 -1.54
N HIS A 212 -15.28 -12.04 -0.92
CA HIS A 212 -14.96 -10.77 -1.60
C HIS A 212 -13.45 -10.60 -1.76
N ALA A 213 -12.69 -10.88 -0.71
CA ALA A 213 -11.24 -10.87 -0.74
C ALA A 213 -10.67 -11.85 -1.78
N ALA A 214 -11.27 -13.04 -1.94
CA ALA A 214 -10.85 -14.03 -2.92
C ALA A 214 -11.05 -13.57 -4.38
N ALA A 215 -11.96 -12.63 -4.65
CA ALA A 215 -12.08 -12.04 -5.98
C ALA A 215 -10.83 -11.21 -6.34
N PHE A 216 -10.21 -10.57 -5.37
CA PHE A 216 -8.96 -9.84 -5.54
C PHE A 216 -7.73 -10.75 -5.44
N ALA A 217 -7.67 -11.58 -4.39
CA ALA A 217 -6.48 -12.37 -4.10
C ALA A 217 -6.30 -13.60 -5.02
N HIS A 218 -7.37 -14.10 -5.64
CA HIS A 218 -7.36 -15.36 -6.37
C HIS A 218 -8.13 -15.33 -7.69
N GLY A 219 -8.53 -14.15 -8.18
CA GLY A 219 -9.33 -14.03 -9.41
C GLY A 219 -10.64 -14.81 -9.38
N ARG A 220 -11.20 -15.07 -8.19
CA ARG A 220 -12.46 -15.80 -8.07
C ARG A 220 -13.62 -14.96 -8.60
N PRO A 221 -14.69 -15.57 -9.11
CA PRO A 221 -15.86 -14.83 -9.54
C PRO A 221 -16.40 -13.93 -8.44
N ARG A 222 -16.76 -12.70 -8.80
CA ARG A 222 -17.32 -11.73 -7.86
C ARG A 222 -18.65 -12.24 -7.29
N PRO A 223 -18.87 -12.23 -5.97
CA PRO A 223 -20.15 -12.59 -5.38
C PRO A 223 -21.29 -11.68 -5.87
N ARG A 224 -22.52 -12.17 -5.78
CA ARG A 224 -23.69 -11.35 -6.11
C ARG A 224 -23.73 -10.08 -5.22
N GLY A 225 -23.96 -8.93 -5.83
CA GLY A 225 -23.98 -7.63 -5.13
C GLY A 225 -22.59 -7.15 -4.67
N PHE A 226 -21.52 -7.62 -5.31
CA PHE A 226 -20.15 -7.29 -4.98
C PHE A 226 -19.91 -5.79 -4.82
N ASP A 227 -20.27 -4.99 -5.83
CA ASP A 227 -19.97 -3.55 -5.88
C ASP A 227 -20.77 -2.72 -4.86
N SER A 228 -21.87 -3.25 -4.35
CA SER A 228 -22.72 -2.66 -3.29
C SER A 228 -22.48 -3.27 -1.90
N SER A 229 -21.52 -4.16 -1.77
CA SER A 229 -21.23 -4.86 -0.50
C SER A 229 -20.64 -3.92 0.56
N SER A 230 -20.73 -4.34 1.82
CA SER A 230 -20.05 -3.64 2.94
C SER A 230 -18.53 -3.60 2.72
N TYR A 231 -17.96 -4.67 2.17
CA TYR A 231 -16.52 -4.75 1.88
C TYR A 231 -16.06 -3.66 0.91
N ILE A 232 -16.76 -3.49 -0.21
CA ILE A 232 -16.43 -2.43 -1.20
C ILE A 232 -16.69 -1.03 -0.64
N ARG A 233 -17.77 -0.85 0.15
CA ARG A 233 -18.02 0.43 0.83
C ARG A 233 -16.92 0.78 1.82
N SER A 234 -16.41 -0.20 2.59
CA SER A 234 -15.29 0.01 3.50
C SER A 234 -14.00 0.36 2.76
N LEU A 235 -13.71 -0.24 1.60
CA LEU A 235 -12.55 0.14 0.78
C LEU A 235 -12.65 1.60 0.31
N ARG A 236 -13.83 2.06 -0.13
CA ARG A 236 -14.04 3.47 -0.52
C ARG A 236 -13.86 4.40 0.68
N SER A 237 -14.44 4.06 1.82
CA SER A 237 -14.28 4.84 3.06
C SER A 237 -12.81 4.91 3.50
N LEU A 238 -12.05 3.82 3.37
CA LEU A 238 -10.61 3.81 3.63
C LEU A 238 -9.84 4.72 2.67
N ALA A 239 -10.17 4.72 1.38
CA ALA A 239 -9.56 5.61 0.40
C ALA A 239 -9.77 7.09 0.77
N ASP A 240 -10.97 7.46 1.24
CA ASP A 240 -11.29 8.81 1.72
C ASP A 240 -10.52 9.16 3.01
N SER A 241 -10.43 8.21 3.95
CA SER A 241 -9.68 8.38 5.21
C SER A 241 -8.19 8.58 4.94
N ILE A 242 -7.60 7.77 4.05
CA ILE A 242 -6.19 7.88 3.63
C ILE A 242 -5.94 9.25 2.97
N SER A 243 -6.80 9.64 2.02
CA SER A 243 -6.68 10.93 1.34
C SER A 243 -6.77 12.10 2.32
N THR A 244 -7.60 11.98 3.34
CA THR A 244 -7.75 13.01 4.40
C THR A 244 -6.50 13.06 5.29
N ALA A 245 -5.95 11.92 5.69
CA ALA A 245 -4.73 11.84 6.47
C ALA A 245 -3.52 12.40 5.72
N ALA A 246 -3.39 12.08 4.42
CA ALA A 246 -2.34 12.60 3.56
C ALA A 246 -2.39 14.13 3.45
N ARG A 247 -3.58 14.70 3.19
CA ARG A 247 -3.76 16.17 3.12
C ARG A 247 -3.42 16.86 4.44
N LYS A 248 -3.87 16.31 5.57
CA LYS A 248 -3.55 16.85 6.90
C LYS A 248 -2.06 16.89 7.16
N ARG A 249 -1.35 15.81 6.82
CA ARG A 249 0.11 15.75 6.96
C ARG A 249 0.81 16.81 6.12
N ARG A 250 0.46 16.94 4.84
CA ARG A 250 1.07 17.94 3.96
C ARG A 250 0.85 19.34 4.44
N ALA A 251 -0.35 19.68 4.90
CA ALA A 251 -0.65 20.98 5.48
C ALA A 251 0.22 21.24 6.72
N ALA A 252 0.43 20.23 7.58
CA ALA A 252 1.29 20.36 8.76
C ALA A 252 2.76 20.62 8.37
N ILE A 253 3.30 19.91 7.37
CA ILE A 253 4.68 20.13 6.88
C ILE A 253 4.83 21.52 6.25
N GLN A 254 3.85 21.97 5.48
CA GLN A 254 3.89 23.31 4.88
C GLN A 254 3.91 24.43 5.94
N ASN A 255 3.10 24.29 7.00
CA ASN A 255 3.08 25.25 8.10
C ASN A 255 4.45 25.30 8.83
N LEU A 256 5.07 24.13 9.09
CA LEU A 256 6.40 24.06 9.71
C LEU A 256 7.50 24.73 8.87
N ARG A 257 7.39 24.65 7.53
CA ARG A 257 8.36 25.29 6.61
C ARG A 257 8.06 26.78 6.35
N GLY A 258 6.83 27.22 6.58
CA GLY A 258 6.43 28.63 6.45
C GLY A 258 6.77 29.47 7.66
N ASP A 259 6.98 28.84 8.83
CA ASP A 259 7.35 29.51 10.09
C ASP A 259 8.88 29.52 10.33
N ALA A 260 9.68 28.98 9.43
CA ALA A 260 11.16 28.94 9.48
C ALA A 260 11.78 29.92 8.47
#